data_32fce3506569239fbb9ec0476a3d5bdd
#
_entry.id   32fce3506569239fbb9ec0476a3d5bdd
#
_cell.length_a   1.000
_cell.length_b   1.000
_cell.length_c   1.000
_cell.angle_alpha   90.00
_cell.angle_beta   90.00
_cell.angle_gamma   90.00
#
_symmetry.space_group_name_H-M   'P 1'
#
loop_
_entity.id
_entity.type
_entity.pdbx_description
1 polymer ?
#
loop_
_entity_poly.entity_id
_entity_poly.type
_entity_poly.pdbx_seq_one_letter_code
_entity_poly.pdbx_strand_id
1 'polypeptide(L)'
;MNTLISDYSNKEVSFRYDGTDLSFLLSQALFSSYEIDKGSRLLLKTLSAQIDFNKVAHLLDIGCGIGTLGVSLQKRHPHLRAVLQDRDALAVAFSRYNAKKNRADGIEVVGGLAFQGLEEQDFDLIVS
;
A
#
# COMPACT_ATOMS: atom_id res chain seq x y z
N MET A 1 -5.93 -13.94 -12.76
CA MET A 1 -6.14 -12.48 -12.57
C MET A 1 -7.62 -12.18 -12.77
N ASN A 2 -8.23 -11.41 -11.88
CA ASN A 2 -9.65 -11.10 -12.07
C ASN A 2 -9.84 -10.06 -13.16
N THR A 3 -11.07 -9.95 -13.68
CA THR A 3 -11.41 -9.08 -14.81
C THR A 3 -11.09 -7.60 -14.52
N LEU A 4 -11.35 -7.14 -13.30
CA LEU A 4 -11.11 -5.76 -12.91
C LEU A 4 -9.63 -5.40 -13.02
N ILE A 5 -8.75 -6.27 -12.55
CA ILE A 5 -7.30 -6.08 -12.66
C ILE A 5 -6.87 -6.13 -14.13
N SER A 6 -7.32 -7.12 -14.90
CA SER A 6 -6.96 -7.26 -16.31
C SER A 6 -7.37 -6.05 -17.15
N ASP A 7 -8.59 -5.55 -16.94
CA ASP A 7 -9.14 -4.46 -17.75
C ASP A 7 -8.48 -3.10 -17.46
N TYR A 8 -8.00 -2.89 -16.24
CA TYR A 8 -7.48 -1.59 -15.82
C TYR A 8 -5.99 -1.55 -15.56
N SER A 9 -5.28 -2.67 -15.73
CA SER A 9 -3.83 -2.69 -15.58
C SER A 9 -3.16 -2.08 -16.80
N ASN A 10 -2.16 -1.22 -16.58
CA ASN A 10 -1.42 -0.56 -17.63
C ASN A 10 0.04 -0.98 -17.69
N LYS A 11 0.69 -1.14 -16.57
CA LYS A 11 2.12 -1.38 -16.51
C LYS A 11 2.52 -2.01 -15.19
N GLU A 12 3.50 -2.89 -15.25
CA GLU A 12 4.18 -3.40 -14.06
C GLU A 12 5.50 -2.67 -13.90
N VAL A 13 5.80 -2.18 -12.70
CA VAL A 13 7.06 -1.50 -12.40
C VAL A 13 7.77 -2.15 -11.24
N SER A 14 9.09 -2.21 -11.34
CA SER A 14 9.96 -2.63 -10.25
C SER A 14 10.33 -1.41 -9.41
N PHE A 15 10.40 -1.62 -8.11
CA PHE A 15 10.65 -0.55 -7.16
C PHE A 15 11.46 -1.12 -6.00
N ARG A 16 12.48 -0.38 -5.57
CA ARG A 16 13.30 -0.80 -4.44
C ARG A 16 13.16 0.18 -3.29
N TYR A 17 12.82 -0.34 -2.12
CA TYR A 17 12.65 0.46 -0.92
C TYR A 17 13.48 -0.14 0.21
N ASP A 18 14.43 0.63 0.71
CA ASP A 18 15.26 0.28 1.87
C ASP A 18 15.81 -1.16 1.77
N GLY A 19 16.39 -1.48 0.60
CA GLY A 19 16.96 -2.80 0.33
C GLY A 19 15.96 -3.89 0.00
N THR A 20 14.67 -3.59 -0.05
CA THR A 20 13.61 -4.54 -0.34
C THR A 20 13.09 -4.34 -1.76
N ASP A 21 13.10 -5.42 -2.55
CA ASP A 21 12.62 -5.38 -3.93
C ASP A 21 11.11 -5.58 -3.97
N LEU A 22 10.43 -4.74 -4.73
CA LEU A 22 8.99 -4.72 -4.88
C LEU A 22 8.63 -4.64 -6.36
N SER A 23 7.44 -5.08 -6.69
CA SER A 23 6.89 -4.97 -8.04
C SER A 23 5.42 -4.59 -7.93
N PHE A 24 5.03 -3.53 -8.61
CA PHE A 24 3.65 -3.03 -8.56
C PHE A 24 3.01 -3.03 -9.94
N LEU A 25 1.76 -3.46 -9.97
CA LEU A 25 0.91 -3.29 -11.14
C LEU A 25 0.22 -1.93 -11.01
N LEU A 26 0.37 -1.10 -12.04
CA LEU A 26 -0.18 0.26 -12.07
C LEU A 26 -1.45 0.33 -12.91
N SER A 27 -2.28 1.31 -12.61
CA SER A 27 -3.46 1.65 -13.39
C SER A 27 -3.55 3.16 -13.60
N GLN A 28 -3.69 3.60 -14.85
CA GLN A 28 -3.94 5.01 -15.15
C GLN A 28 -5.29 5.51 -14.63
N ALA A 29 -6.23 4.60 -14.42
CA ALA A 29 -7.53 4.95 -13.82
C ALA A 29 -7.39 5.42 -12.36
N LEU A 30 -6.28 5.04 -11.70
CA LEU A 30 -5.97 5.46 -10.33
C LEU A 30 -4.89 6.52 -10.26
N PHE A 31 -4.00 6.56 -11.27
CA PHE A 31 -2.88 7.51 -11.35
C PHE A 31 -2.72 8.00 -12.77
N SER A 32 -2.27 9.24 -12.93
CA SER A 32 -1.96 9.84 -14.23
C SER A 32 -0.57 9.45 -14.75
N SER A 33 0.19 8.66 -14.02
CA SER A 33 1.59 8.32 -14.29
C SER A 33 1.78 6.82 -14.43
N TYR A 34 2.79 6.42 -15.20
CA TYR A 34 3.23 5.04 -15.33
C TYR A 34 4.37 4.68 -14.37
N GLU A 35 4.61 5.51 -13.39
CA GLU A 35 5.69 5.32 -12.42
C GLU A 35 5.15 5.42 -11.01
N ILE A 36 5.92 4.91 -10.06
CA ILE A 36 5.64 5.14 -8.65
C ILE A 36 5.79 6.65 -8.39
N ASP A 37 4.77 7.22 -7.77
CA ASP A 37 4.70 8.64 -7.46
C ASP A 37 5.90 9.11 -6.63
N LYS A 38 6.45 10.27 -7.02
CA LYS A 38 7.60 10.87 -6.31
C LYS A 38 7.28 11.20 -4.87
N GLY A 39 6.04 11.63 -4.59
CA GLY A 39 5.59 11.91 -3.24
C GLY A 39 5.63 10.67 -2.36
N SER A 40 5.18 9.53 -2.90
CA SER A 40 5.23 8.25 -2.19
C SER A 40 6.66 7.80 -1.93
N ARG A 41 7.55 7.96 -2.90
CA ARG A 41 8.98 7.63 -2.73
C ARG A 41 9.63 8.48 -1.65
N LEU A 42 9.35 9.79 -1.65
CA LEU A 42 9.88 10.71 -0.66
C LEU A 42 9.34 10.39 0.73
N LEU A 43 8.05 10.09 0.84
CA LEU A 43 7.44 9.73 2.11
C LEU A 43 8.05 8.43 2.66
N LEU A 44 8.22 7.41 1.84
CA LEU A 44 8.85 6.16 2.26
C LEU A 44 10.27 6.40 2.76
N LYS A 45 11.05 7.21 2.04
CA LYS A 45 12.41 7.55 2.44
C LYS A 45 12.44 8.32 3.77
N THR A 46 11.52 9.26 3.94
CA THR A 46 11.40 10.04 5.17
C THR A 46 11.02 9.15 6.36
N LEU A 47 10.08 8.23 6.15
CA LEU A 47 9.66 7.27 7.17
C LEU A 47 10.83 6.38 7.61
N SER A 48 11.63 5.88 6.67
CA SER A 48 12.82 5.08 6.99
C SER A 48 13.80 5.84 7.87
N ALA A 49 13.95 7.14 7.64
CA ALA A 49 14.88 7.97 8.38
C ALA A 49 14.35 8.42 9.74
N GLN A 50 13.03 8.57 9.88
CA GLN A 50 12.42 9.22 11.05
C GLN A 50 11.72 8.27 12.01
N ILE A 51 11.28 7.10 11.53
CA ILE A 51 10.46 6.18 12.32
C ILE A 51 11.26 4.93 12.68
N ASP A 52 11.25 4.57 13.95
CA ASP A 52 11.73 3.28 14.41
C ASP A 52 10.61 2.24 14.27
N PHE A 53 10.61 1.50 13.16
CA PHE A 53 9.56 0.52 12.88
C PHE A 53 9.55 -0.67 13.84
N ASN A 54 10.61 -0.88 14.61
CA ASN A 54 10.59 -1.87 15.68
C ASN A 54 9.55 -1.52 16.75
N LYS A 55 9.18 -0.26 16.85
CA LYS A 55 8.17 0.22 17.81
C LYS A 55 6.78 0.34 17.20
N VAL A 56 6.62 0.02 15.92
CA VAL A 56 5.34 0.06 15.23
C VAL A 56 4.86 -1.37 15.05
N ALA A 57 3.66 -1.68 15.56
CA ALA A 57 3.03 -2.98 15.39
C ALA A 57 1.86 -2.92 14.41
N HIS A 58 1.12 -1.83 14.37
CA HIS A 58 -0.13 -1.72 13.61
C HIS A 58 -0.15 -0.41 12.81
N LEU A 59 -0.25 -0.55 11.49
CA LEU A 59 -0.19 0.54 10.50
C LEU A 59 -1.52 0.70 9.80
N LEU A 60 -1.93 1.94 9.58
CA LEU A 60 -3.07 2.26 8.70
C LEU A 60 -2.59 3.13 7.55
N ASP A 61 -2.90 2.71 6.32
CA ASP A 61 -2.68 3.47 5.09
C ASP A 61 -4.05 3.94 4.56
N ILE A 62 -4.36 5.22 4.75
CA ILE A 62 -5.63 5.83 4.32
C ILE A 62 -5.49 6.32 2.89
N GLY A 63 -6.46 5.95 2.03
CA GLY A 63 -6.41 6.32 0.63
C GLY A 63 -5.29 5.58 -0.08
N CYS A 64 -5.22 4.28 0.10
CA CYS A 64 -4.05 3.48 -0.25
C CYS A 64 -3.73 3.38 -1.75
N GLY A 65 -4.68 3.70 -2.63
CA GLY A 65 -4.47 3.59 -4.09
C GLY A 65 -4.10 2.17 -4.49
N ILE A 66 -2.98 2.01 -5.18
CA ILE A 66 -2.47 0.68 -5.58
C ILE A 66 -1.72 -0.05 -4.47
N GLY A 67 -1.57 0.57 -3.30
CA GLY A 67 -0.92 -0.04 -2.15
C GLY A 67 0.54 0.30 -1.97
N THR A 68 1.06 1.31 -2.65
CA THR A 68 2.50 1.63 -2.65
C THR A 68 3.09 1.77 -1.25
N LEU A 69 2.48 2.59 -0.39
CA LEU A 69 3.00 2.83 0.96
C LEU A 69 2.85 1.59 1.84
N GLY A 70 1.63 1.09 1.97
CA GLY A 70 1.34 -0.01 2.88
C GLY A 70 2.03 -1.31 2.52
N VAL A 71 2.06 -1.66 1.23
CA VAL A 71 2.73 -2.88 0.76
C VAL A 71 4.24 -2.77 0.96
N SER A 72 4.83 -1.63 0.62
CA SER A 72 6.27 -1.41 0.78
C SER A 72 6.70 -1.52 2.24
N LEU A 73 5.97 -0.86 3.13
CA LEU A 73 6.27 -0.86 4.56
C LEU A 73 6.09 -2.25 5.17
N GLN A 74 5.01 -2.93 4.86
CA GLN A 74 4.75 -4.24 5.42
C GLN A 74 5.75 -5.28 4.91
N LYS A 75 6.12 -5.23 3.64
CA LYS A 75 7.14 -6.15 3.12
C LYS A 75 8.51 -5.90 3.73
N ARG A 76 8.89 -4.63 3.88
CA ARG A 76 10.18 -4.27 4.52
C ARG A 76 10.20 -4.63 5.99
N HIS A 77 9.06 -4.55 6.67
CA HIS A 77 8.92 -4.83 8.10
C HIS A 77 7.85 -5.90 8.32
N PRO A 78 8.18 -7.19 8.11
CA PRO A 78 7.19 -8.27 8.08
C PRO A 78 6.42 -8.48 9.39
N HIS A 79 6.92 -7.93 10.49
CA HIS A 79 6.21 -7.98 11.78
C HIS A 79 4.99 -7.06 11.83
N LEU A 80 4.90 -6.07 10.93
CA LEU A 80 3.77 -5.14 10.91
C LEU A 80 2.49 -5.83 10.50
N ARG A 81 1.40 -5.41 11.15
CA ARG A 81 0.05 -5.65 10.68
C ARG A 81 -0.43 -4.35 10.06
N ALA A 82 -0.82 -4.39 8.79
CA ALA A 82 -1.20 -3.20 8.05
C ALA A 82 -2.63 -3.32 7.55
N VAL A 83 -3.40 -2.25 7.73
CA VAL A 83 -4.71 -2.08 7.11
C VAL A 83 -4.56 -1.01 6.04
N LEU A 84 -4.93 -1.34 4.81
CA LEU A 84 -4.96 -0.43 3.68
C LEU A 84 -6.42 -0.11 3.38
N GLN A 85 -6.76 1.16 3.33
CA GLN A 85 -8.13 1.61 3.14
C GLN A 85 -8.23 2.52 1.92
N ASP A 86 -9.26 2.31 1.12
CA ASP A 86 -9.63 3.24 0.06
C ASP A 86 -11.14 3.14 -0.19
N ARG A 87 -11.76 4.25 -0.58
CA ARG A 87 -13.18 4.25 -0.95
C ARG A 87 -13.40 3.76 -2.40
N ASP A 88 -12.36 3.75 -3.22
CA ASP A 88 -12.42 3.33 -4.61
C ASP A 88 -12.26 1.80 -4.69
N ALA A 89 -13.28 1.13 -5.23
CA ALA A 89 -13.24 -0.33 -5.39
C ALA A 89 -12.08 -0.80 -6.27
N LEU A 90 -11.68 0.01 -7.26
CA LEU A 90 -10.53 -0.31 -8.11
C LEU A 90 -9.22 -0.27 -7.31
N ALA A 91 -9.06 0.74 -6.45
CA ALA A 91 -7.91 0.85 -5.55
C ALA A 91 -7.83 -0.34 -4.61
N VAL A 92 -8.95 -0.75 -4.03
CA VAL A 92 -9.01 -1.93 -3.16
C VAL A 92 -8.54 -3.18 -3.91
N ALA A 93 -9.03 -3.38 -5.15
CA ALA A 93 -8.63 -4.54 -5.96
C ALA A 93 -7.13 -4.53 -6.28
N PHE A 94 -6.57 -3.38 -6.68
CA PHE A 94 -5.15 -3.26 -6.97
C PHE A 94 -4.27 -3.42 -5.73
N SER A 95 -4.68 -2.86 -4.61
CA SER A 95 -3.94 -3.04 -3.35
C SER A 95 -3.89 -4.51 -2.93
N ARG A 96 -5.02 -5.24 -3.03
CA ARG A 96 -5.05 -6.68 -2.75
C ARG A 96 -4.13 -7.46 -3.69
N TYR A 97 -4.19 -7.14 -4.97
CA TYR A 97 -3.35 -7.80 -5.97
C TYR A 97 -1.86 -7.54 -5.69
N ASN A 98 -1.49 -6.30 -5.46
CA ASN A 98 -0.10 -5.93 -5.22
C ASN A 98 0.44 -6.48 -3.90
N ALA A 99 -0.40 -6.58 -2.87
CA ALA A 99 -0.01 -7.23 -1.61
C ALA A 99 0.35 -8.70 -1.83
N LYS A 100 -0.48 -9.45 -2.55
CA LYS A 100 -0.21 -10.85 -2.89
C LYS A 100 1.00 -11.00 -3.77
N LYS A 101 1.13 -10.15 -4.79
CA LYS A 101 2.25 -10.16 -5.72
C LYS A 101 3.59 -10.01 -5.00
N ASN A 102 3.63 -9.19 -3.98
CA ASN A 102 4.83 -8.94 -3.19
C ASN A 102 4.96 -9.85 -1.96
N ARG A 103 4.04 -10.77 -1.76
CA ARG A 103 4.01 -11.66 -0.58
C ARG A 103 4.03 -10.86 0.72
N ALA A 104 3.32 -9.74 0.74
CA ALA A 104 3.16 -8.92 1.94
C ALA A 104 1.95 -9.45 2.71
N ASP A 105 2.18 -10.47 3.54
CA ASP A 105 1.12 -11.30 4.11
C ASP A 105 0.38 -10.66 5.29
N GLY A 106 0.98 -9.66 5.92
CA GLY A 106 0.38 -8.97 7.07
C GLY A 106 -0.55 -7.83 6.68
N ILE A 107 -1.18 -7.89 5.52
CA ILE A 107 -2.03 -6.82 4.99
C ILE A 107 -3.49 -7.25 4.92
N GLU A 108 -4.37 -6.38 5.43
CA GLU A 108 -5.80 -6.41 5.21
C GLU A 108 -6.19 -5.17 4.40
N VAL A 109 -6.94 -5.34 3.31
CA VAL A 109 -7.42 -4.22 2.49
C VAL A 109 -8.91 -4.08 2.65
N VAL A 110 -9.36 -2.87 3.01
CA VAL A 110 -10.77 -2.58 3.27
C VAL A 110 -11.25 -1.45 2.37
N GLY A 111 -12.50 -1.57 1.91
CA GLY A 111 -13.20 -0.53 1.17
C GLY A 111 -14.04 0.34 2.10
N GLY A 112 -14.42 1.52 1.62
CA GLY A 112 -15.31 2.41 2.33
C GLY A 112 -14.72 3.77 2.62
N LEU A 113 -15.48 4.61 3.29
CA LEU A 113 -15.03 5.94 3.69
C LEU A 113 -13.97 5.83 4.79
N ALA A 114 -13.09 6.85 4.86
CA ALA A 114 -12.05 6.91 5.87
C ALA A 114 -12.65 6.73 7.27
N PHE A 115 -12.00 5.92 8.10
CA PHE A 115 -12.40 5.54 9.45
C PHE A 115 -13.66 4.69 9.57
N GLN A 116 -14.38 4.44 8.48
CA GLN A 116 -15.55 3.58 8.52
C GLN A 116 -15.14 2.13 8.82
N GLY A 117 -15.66 1.58 9.92
CA GLY A 117 -15.31 0.23 10.35
C GLY A 117 -13.94 0.10 11.00
N LEU A 118 -13.23 1.22 11.22
CA LEU A 118 -11.87 1.22 11.77
C LEU A 118 -11.80 1.85 13.18
N GLU A 119 -12.91 2.34 13.71
CA GLU A 119 -12.97 3.15 14.94
C GLU A 119 -12.48 2.39 16.18
N GLU A 120 -12.63 1.06 16.19
CA GLU A 120 -12.26 0.23 17.32
C GLU A 120 -10.84 -0.33 17.23
N GLN A 121 -10.10 0.03 16.18
CA GLN A 121 -8.73 -0.43 15.99
C GLN A 121 -7.72 0.61 16.47
N ASP A 122 -6.68 0.15 17.13
CA ASP A 122 -5.57 0.98 17.56
C ASP A 122 -4.43 0.90 16.55
N PHE A 123 -4.07 2.04 15.98
CA PHE A 123 -2.94 2.12 15.05
C PHE A 123 -1.79 2.92 15.69
N ASP A 124 -0.57 2.39 15.54
CA ASP A 124 0.64 3.06 16.01
C ASP A 124 1.14 4.11 15.01
N LEU A 125 0.82 3.91 13.73
CA LEU A 125 1.24 4.79 12.65
C LEU A 125 0.14 4.86 11.60
N ILE A 126 -0.18 6.08 11.18
CA ILE A 126 -1.14 6.33 10.10
C ILE A 126 -0.40 7.10 9.00
N VAL A 127 -0.48 6.57 7.78
CA VAL A 127 0.11 7.21 6.59
C VAL A 127 -0.97 7.46 5.55
N SER A 128 -0.70 8.39 4.67
CA SER A 128 -1.65 8.75 3.62
C SER A 128 -0.92 9.22 2.35
#